data_1fc39454723e145a1861d0c106d477ab
#
_entry.id   1fc39454723e145a1861d0c106d477ab
#
_cell.length_a   1.000
_cell.length_b   1.000
_cell.length_c   1.000
_cell.angle_alpha   90.00
_cell.angle_beta   90.00
_cell.angle_gamma   90.00
#
_symmetry.space_group_name_H-M   'P 1'
#
loop_
_entity.id
_entity.type
_entity.pdbx_description
1 polymer ?
#
loop_
_entity_poly.entity_id
_entity_poly.type
_entity_poly.pdbx_seq_one_letter_code
_entity_poly.pdbx_strand_id
1 'polypeptide(L)'
;MKQLSLLAAGLLFSAGVLAGAADNVSVQDPYVRLAPPNAPATGAFMVIKNNGDKDVKVLKADNPVSKVTELHTHINDGGVMKMRPVPAIEIKAKGEAVLKPGSLHVMLIDLKAPMKEGDTVPITLTFDDGSSKTIDVKVVRPTPAPPMEHKQH
;
A
#
# COMPACT_ATOMS: atom_id res chain seq x y z
N MET A 1 4.71 -19.80 66.59
CA MET A 1 4.66 -18.75 65.55
C MET A 1 4.69 -19.42 64.19
N LYS A 2 3.56 -19.42 63.50
CA LYS A 2 3.48 -20.00 62.15
C LYS A 2 3.62 -18.88 61.16
N GLN A 3 4.70 -18.93 60.36
CA GLN A 3 4.87 -18.00 59.24
C GLN A 3 4.03 -18.54 58.06
N LEU A 4 3.03 -17.77 57.65
CA LEU A 4 2.36 -17.97 56.38
C LEU A 4 3.19 -17.37 55.27
N SER A 5 3.81 -18.20 54.47
CA SER A 5 4.44 -17.78 53.22
C SER A 5 3.33 -17.69 52.16
N LEU A 6 2.87 -16.50 51.83
CA LEU A 6 2.07 -16.24 50.65
C LEU A 6 2.97 -16.34 49.41
N LEU A 7 2.85 -17.45 48.70
CA LEU A 7 3.33 -17.56 47.33
C LEU A 7 2.35 -16.80 46.43
N ALA A 8 2.72 -15.59 46.07
CA ALA A 8 2.07 -14.92 44.97
C ALA A 8 2.51 -15.56 43.64
N ALA A 9 1.69 -16.41 43.10
CA ALA A 9 1.85 -16.92 41.74
C ALA A 9 1.49 -15.77 40.78
N GLY A 10 2.53 -15.08 40.30
CA GLY A 10 2.37 -14.11 39.21
C GLY A 10 2.01 -14.84 37.92
N LEU A 11 0.76 -14.76 37.54
CA LEU A 11 0.34 -15.12 36.19
C LEU A 11 0.98 -14.10 35.21
N LEU A 12 2.09 -14.50 34.63
CA LEU A 12 2.63 -13.84 33.44
C LEU A 12 1.65 -14.15 32.29
N PHE A 13 0.72 -13.24 32.04
CA PHE A 13 0.01 -13.22 30.76
C PHE A 13 1.05 -12.82 29.70
N SER A 14 1.64 -13.83 29.09
CA SER A 14 2.30 -13.66 27.81
C SER A 14 1.22 -13.30 26.80
N ALA A 15 1.03 -11.99 26.56
CA ALA A 15 0.26 -11.54 25.41
C ALA A 15 1.04 -11.96 24.17
N GLY A 16 0.72 -13.11 23.64
CA GLY A 16 1.24 -13.55 22.35
C GLY A 16 0.82 -12.52 21.31
N VAL A 17 1.78 -11.78 20.77
CA VAL A 17 1.53 -10.96 19.57
C VAL A 17 1.24 -11.94 18.46
N LEU A 18 -0.04 -12.08 18.11
CA LEU A 18 -0.44 -12.85 16.93
C LEU A 18 0.15 -12.14 15.70
N ALA A 19 1.02 -12.83 14.95
CA ALA A 19 1.55 -12.35 13.69
C ALA A 19 0.39 -12.12 12.73
N GLY A 20 0.07 -10.86 12.42
CA GLY A 20 -0.93 -10.48 11.45
C GLY A 20 -0.40 -10.53 10.02
N ALA A 21 -1.29 -10.34 9.05
CA ALA A 21 -0.92 -10.25 7.64
C ALA A 21 0.16 -9.19 7.41
N ALA A 22 0.11 -8.07 8.14
CA ALA A 22 1.10 -7.01 8.06
C ALA A 22 2.54 -7.48 8.31
N ASP A 23 2.73 -8.46 9.19
CA ASP A 23 4.07 -9.00 9.52
C ASP A 23 4.65 -9.87 8.41
N ASN A 24 3.79 -10.43 7.57
CA ASN A 24 4.18 -11.30 6.46
C ASN A 24 4.26 -10.58 5.12
N VAL A 25 3.92 -9.31 5.10
CA VAL A 25 3.91 -8.49 3.88
C VAL A 25 5.10 -7.55 3.88
N SER A 26 5.82 -7.50 2.77
CA SER A 26 6.86 -6.51 2.50
C SER A 26 6.50 -5.67 1.29
N VAL A 27 6.92 -4.41 1.29
CA VAL A 27 6.69 -3.48 0.21
C VAL A 27 8.03 -3.10 -0.41
N GLN A 28 8.13 -3.24 -1.74
CA GLN A 28 9.34 -2.93 -2.50
C GLN A 28 9.09 -1.79 -3.47
N ASP A 29 10.11 -0.96 -3.65
CA ASP A 29 10.16 0.13 -4.62
C ASP A 29 8.93 1.06 -4.60
N PRO A 30 8.44 1.48 -3.42
CA PRO A 30 7.28 2.35 -3.36
C PRO A 30 7.63 3.76 -3.82
N TYR A 31 6.73 4.37 -4.59
CA TYR A 31 6.83 5.78 -4.94
C TYR A 31 5.45 6.40 -5.16
N VAL A 32 5.34 7.68 -4.87
CA VAL A 32 4.21 8.52 -5.25
C VAL A 32 4.63 9.34 -6.46
N ARG A 33 3.80 9.32 -7.50
CA ARG A 33 4.04 10.11 -8.69
C ARG A 33 3.83 11.59 -8.38
N LEU A 34 4.82 12.43 -8.71
CA LEU A 34 4.66 13.87 -8.58
C LEU A 34 3.50 14.36 -9.45
N ALA A 35 2.51 14.96 -8.79
CA ALA A 35 1.37 15.55 -9.49
C ALA A 35 1.76 16.90 -10.10
N PRO A 36 1.26 17.23 -11.31
CA PRO A 36 1.36 18.59 -11.83
C PRO A 36 0.76 19.61 -10.87
N PRO A 37 1.18 20.87 -10.90
CA PRO A 37 0.55 21.92 -10.11
C PRO A 37 -0.97 21.93 -10.33
N ASN A 38 -1.74 22.04 -9.27
CA ASN A 38 -3.22 22.04 -9.27
C ASN A 38 -3.88 20.75 -9.76
N ALA A 39 -3.14 19.65 -9.91
CA ALA A 39 -3.75 18.36 -10.19
C ALA A 39 -4.58 17.89 -8.98
N PRO A 40 -5.81 17.39 -9.18
CA PRO A 40 -6.66 16.96 -8.08
C PRO A 40 -6.24 15.63 -7.47
N ALA A 41 -5.47 14.82 -8.19
CA ALA A 41 -5.13 13.47 -7.79
C ALA A 41 -3.79 13.01 -8.34
N THR A 42 -3.23 12.00 -7.70
CA THR A 42 -2.05 11.28 -8.18
C THR A 42 -2.08 9.82 -7.74
N GLY A 43 -1.17 9.00 -8.24
CA GLY A 43 -1.07 7.59 -7.92
C GLY A 43 0.18 7.25 -7.11
N ALA A 44 0.06 6.21 -6.29
CA ALA A 44 1.18 5.55 -5.63
C ALA A 44 1.32 4.13 -6.18
N PHE A 45 2.56 3.70 -6.36
CA PHE A 45 2.93 2.45 -6.98
C PHE A 45 3.95 1.72 -6.13
N MET A 46 3.87 0.41 -6.12
CA MET A 46 4.73 -0.43 -5.28
C MET A 46 4.57 -1.90 -5.66
N VAL A 47 5.51 -2.71 -5.22
CA VAL A 47 5.34 -4.17 -5.25
C VAL A 47 5.05 -4.63 -3.83
N ILE A 48 3.94 -5.30 -3.62
CA ILE A 48 3.54 -5.82 -2.32
C ILE A 48 3.74 -7.33 -2.35
N LYS A 49 4.65 -7.84 -1.53
CA LYS A 49 4.95 -9.26 -1.44
C LYS A 49 4.32 -9.89 -0.22
N ASN A 50 3.68 -11.02 -0.43
CA ASN A 50 3.18 -11.87 0.65
C ASN A 50 4.15 -13.01 0.88
N ASN A 51 4.92 -12.95 1.95
CA ASN A 51 5.90 -13.95 2.33
C ASN A 51 5.30 -15.08 3.20
N GLY A 52 4.00 -14.96 3.53
CA GLY A 52 3.29 -15.92 4.36
C GLY A 52 2.68 -17.09 3.58
N ASP A 53 2.08 -18.01 4.31
CA ASP A 53 1.47 -19.22 3.78
C ASP A 53 -0.03 -19.10 3.49
N LYS A 54 -0.60 -17.92 3.75
CA LYS A 54 -2.01 -17.61 3.53
C LYS A 54 -2.17 -16.46 2.56
N ASP A 55 -3.24 -16.51 1.76
CA ASP A 55 -3.61 -15.39 0.91
C ASP A 55 -3.97 -14.17 1.77
N VAL A 56 -3.60 -12.99 1.30
CA VAL A 56 -3.82 -11.71 1.96
C VAL A 56 -4.56 -10.79 1.00
N LYS A 57 -5.47 -9.98 1.54
CA LYS A 57 -6.14 -8.92 0.77
C LYS A 57 -5.83 -7.57 1.41
N VAL A 58 -5.45 -6.61 0.58
CA VAL A 58 -5.43 -5.19 0.95
C VAL A 58 -6.83 -4.66 0.76
N LEU A 59 -7.49 -4.24 1.84
CA LEU A 59 -8.87 -3.74 1.78
C LEU A 59 -8.94 -2.24 1.57
N LYS A 60 -7.95 -1.51 2.05
CA LYS A 60 -7.90 -0.06 1.89
C LYS A 60 -6.48 0.47 2.09
N ALA A 61 -6.28 1.69 1.62
CA ALA A 61 -5.11 2.48 1.89
C ALA A 61 -5.54 3.86 2.41
N ASP A 62 -4.71 4.44 3.26
CA ASP A 62 -4.90 5.77 3.82
C ASP A 62 -3.61 6.57 3.73
N ASN A 63 -3.72 7.89 3.62
CA ASN A 63 -2.61 8.81 3.69
C ASN A 63 -3.07 10.21 4.17
N PRO A 64 -2.18 11.03 4.75
CA PRO A 64 -2.57 12.35 5.26
C PRO A 64 -2.57 13.48 4.23
N VAL A 65 -2.05 13.27 3.02
CA VAL A 65 -1.87 14.34 2.02
C VAL A 65 -3.03 14.47 1.05
N SER A 66 -3.96 13.53 1.06
CA SER A 66 -5.18 13.59 0.28
C SER A 66 -6.41 13.40 1.16
N LYS A 67 -7.56 13.88 0.70
CA LYS A 67 -8.82 13.72 1.44
C LYS A 67 -9.39 12.32 1.29
N VAL A 68 -9.17 11.70 0.14
CA VAL A 68 -9.68 10.38 -0.20
C VAL A 68 -8.54 9.53 -0.74
N THR A 69 -8.52 8.27 -0.31
CA THR A 69 -7.58 7.27 -0.83
C THR A 69 -8.37 6.06 -1.28
N GLU A 70 -8.11 5.60 -2.49
CA GLU A 70 -8.81 4.45 -3.07
C GLU A 70 -7.84 3.48 -3.72
N LEU A 71 -8.24 2.23 -3.80
CA LEU A 71 -7.56 1.22 -4.60
C LEU A 71 -8.19 1.21 -5.99
N HIS A 72 -7.40 1.36 -7.03
CA HIS A 72 -7.86 1.43 -8.41
C HIS A 72 -7.16 0.41 -9.29
N THR A 73 -7.81 0.06 -10.39
CA THR A 73 -7.21 -0.67 -11.50
C THR A 73 -7.57 0.00 -12.82
N HIS A 74 -6.79 -0.31 -13.85
CA HIS A 74 -7.16 0.03 -15.21
C HIS A 74 -7.86 -1.17 -15.85
N ILE A 75 -8.95 -0.90 -16.57
CA ILE A 75 -9.64 -1.86 -17.39
C ILE A 75 -9.66 -1.37 -18.84
N ASN A 76 -9.63 -2.31 -19.77
CA ASN A 76 -9.84 -2.01 -21.18
C ASN A 76 -11.32 -2.21 -21.50
N ASP A 77 -12.01 -1.13 -21.84
CA ASP A 77 -13.40 -1.15 -22.22
C ASP A 77 -13.52 -0.70 -23.67
N GLY A 78 -13.63 -1.66 -24.58
CA GLY A 78 -13.73 -1.39 -26.01
C GLY A 78 -12.55 -0.64 -26.62
N GLY A 79 -11.31 -0.89 -26.15
CA GLY A 79 -10.11 -0.19 -26.59
C GLY A 79 -9.79 1.08 -25.81
N VAL A 80 -10.63 1.48 -24.88
CA VAL A 80 -10.42 2.65 -23.99
C VAL A 80 -10.00 2.19 -22.61
N MET A 81 -8.85 2.67 -22.15
CA MET A 81 -8.38 2.40 -20.78
C MET A 81 -9.13 3.29 -19.80
N LYS A 82 -9.81 2.67 -18.85
CA LYS A 82 -10.55 3.36 -17.78
C LYS A 82 -10.05 2.92 -16.42
N MET A 83 -9.95 3.86 -15.50
CA MET A 83 -9.68 3.55 -14.09
C MET A 83 -10.98 3.22 -13.38
N ARG A 84 -10.94 2.20 -12.53
CA ARG A 84 -12.06 1.83 -11.65
C ARG A 84 -11.58 1.53 -10.24
N PRO A 85 -12.33 1.94 -9.21
CA PRO A 85 -12.06 1.47 -7.86
C PRO A 85 -12.27 -0.03 -7.77
N VAL A 86 -11.43 -0.68 -6.97
CA VAL A 86 -11.56 -2.09 -6.62
C VAL A 86 -11.74 -2.24 -5.12
N PRO A 87 -12.55 -3.22 -4.65
CA PRO A 87 -12.80 -3.39 -3.22
C PRO A 87 -11.61 -3.95 -2.46
N ALA A 88 -10.70 -4.61 -3.13
CA ALA A 88 -9.52 -5.22 -2.53
C ALA A 88 -8.47 -5.54 -3.58
N ILE A 89 -7.22 -5.65 -3.11
CA ILE A 89 -6.11 -6.21 -3.89
C ILE A 89 -5.71 -7.53 -3.25
N GLU A 90 -5.89 -8.62 -3.97
CA GLU A 90 -5.54 -9.96 -3.49
C GLU A 90 -4.08 -10.27 -3.76
N ILE A 91 -3.40 -10.80 -2.75
CA ILE A 91 -2.00 -11.22 -2.82
C ILE A 91 -1.92 -12.68 -2.36
N LYS A 92 -1.73 -13.58 -3.29
CA LYS A 92 -1.62 -15.01 -3.01
C LYS A 92 -0.46 -15.32 -2.06
N ALA A 93 -0.60 -16.38 -1.28
CA ALA A 93 0.48 -16.91 -0.45
C ALA A 93 1.74 -17.09 -1.27
N LYS A 94 2.88 -16.60 -0.76
CA LYS A 94 4.19 -16.59 -1.44
C LYS A 94 4.21 -15.84 -2.78
N GLY A 95 3.15 -15.05 -3.07
CA GLY A 95 3.01 -14.27 -4.29
C GLY A 95 3.24 -12.78 -4.07
N GLU A 96 2.96 -12.02 -5.09
CA GLU A 96 3.09 -10.56 -5.07
C GLU A 96 1.98 -9.87 -5.86
N ALA A 97 1.67 -8.64 -5.49
CA ALA A 97 0.86 -7.73 -6.28
C ALA A 97 1.77 -6.60 -6.78
N VAL A 98 1.78 -6.38 -8.09
CA VAL A 98 2.55 -5.32 -8.73
C VAL A 98 1.62 -4.15 -9.04
N LEU A 99 1.80 -3.05 -8.30
CA LEU A 99 1.09 -1.81 -8.55
C LEU A 99 1.99 -0.93 -9.42
N LYS A 100 1.55 -0.68 -10.64
CA LYS A 100 2.32 0.08 -11.64
C LYS A 100 1.39 0.92 -12.51
N PRO A 101 1.91 1.97 -13.18
CA PRO A 101 1.12 2.74 -14.14
C PRO A 101 0.44 1.85 -15.18
N GLY A 102 -0.86 2.09 -15.41
CA GLY A 102 -1.67 1.30 -16.33
C GLY A 102 -2.26 0.02 -15.72
N SER A 103 -2.03 -0.24 -14.44
CA SER A 103 -2.49 -1.44 -13.73
C SER A 103 -3.08 -1.05 -12.36
N LEU A 104 -3.01 -1.95 -11.39
CA LEU A 104 -3.37 -1.64 -10.00
C LEU A 104 -2.54 -0.47 -9.47
N HIS A 105 -3.15 0.37 -8.66
CA HIS A 105 -2.47 1.46 -7.95
C HIS A 105 -3.30 1.97 -6.77
N VAL A 106 -2.63 2.70 -5.89
CA VAL A 106 -3.27 3.47 -4.83
C VAL A 106 -3.51 4.88 -5.36
N MET A 107 -4.77 5.31 -5.36
CA MET A 107 -5.14 6.64 -5.84
C MET A 107 -5.30 7.60 -4.67
N LEU A 108 -4.54 8.70 -4.71
CA LEU A 108 -4.62 9.81 -3.76
C LEU A 108 -5.47 10.90 -4.40
N ILE A 109 -6.66 11.12 -3.87
CA ILE A 109 -7.68 11.99 -4.46
C ILE A 109 -7.91 13.20 -3.56
N ASP A 110 -8.14 14.35 -4.17
CA ASP A 110 -8.28 15.63 -3.48
C ASP A 110 -7.05 15.96 -2.63
N LEU A 111 -5.95 16.23 -3.32
CA LEU A 111 -4.68 16.62 -2.68
C LEU A 111 -4.89 17.91 -1.87
N LYS A 112 -4.44 17.90 -0.61
CA LYS A 112 -4.62 19.01 0.33
C LYS A 112 -3.67 20.17 0.09
N ALA A 113 -2.53 19.89 -0.54
CA ALA A 113 -1.48 20.86 -0.82
C ALA A 113 -0.65 20.40 -2.01
N PRO A 114 0.08 21.33 -2.68
CA PRO A 114 1.02 20.95 -3.73
C PRO A 114 2.09 20.01 -3.20
N MET A 115 2.44 19.00 -3.99
CA MET A 115 3.53 18.08 -3.71
C MET A 115 4.84 18.60 -4.27
N LYS A 116 5.93 18.23 -3.64
CA LYS A 116 7.29 18.47 -4.10
C LYS A 116 8.04 17.17 -4.28
N GLU A 117 8.90 17.12 -5.28
CA GLU A 117 9.82 15.99 -5.44
C GLU A 117 10.66 15.81 -4.18
N GLY A 118 10.76 14.57 -3.70
CA GLY A 118 11.48 14.23 -2.48
C GLY A 118 10.63 14.29 -1.19
N ASP A 119 9.41 14.80 -1.26
CA ASP A 119 8.47 14.71 -0.13
C ASP A 119 8.25 13.26 0.27
N THR A 120 8.00 13.03 1.54
CA THR A 120 7.66 11.72 2.09
C THR A 120 6.18 11.68 2.43
N VAL A 121 5.47 10.69 1.89
CA VAL A 121 4.05 10.45 2.14
C VAL A 121 3.91 9.14 2.89
N PRO A 122 3.42 9.14 4.14
CA PRO A 122 3.09 7.91 4.83
C PRO A 122 1.82 7.31 4.22
N ILE A 123 1.89 6.07 3.80
CA ILE A 123 0.74 5.30 3.29
C ILE A 123 0.51 4.11 4.20
N THR A 124 -0.71 4.00 4.71
CA THR A 124 -1.14 2.89 5.56
C THR A 124 -1.99 1.93 4.74
N LEU A 125 -1.54 0.69 4.64
CA LEU A 125 -2.29 -0.41 4.04
C LEU A 125 -3.01 -1.19 5.14
N THR A 126 -4.29 -1.44 4.98
CA THR A 126 -5.10 -2.25 5.90
C THR A 126 -5.48 -3.56 5.22
N PHE A 127 -5.20 -4.66 5.90
CA PHE A 127 -5.42 -6.01 5.40
C PHE A 127 -6.73 -6.61 5.91
N ASP A 128 -7.16 -7.70 5.30
CA ASP A 128 -8.44 -8.37 5.58
C ASP A 128 -8.54 -9.00 6.97
N ASP A 129 -7.41 -9.22 7.65
CA ASP A 129 -7.40 -9.65 9.06
C ASP A 129 -7.45 -8.48 10.06
N GLY A 130 -7.56 -7.24 9.58
CA GLY A 130 -7.58 -6.04 10.40
C GLY A 130 -6.20 -5.47 10.75
N SER A 131 -5.12 -6.19 10.45
CA SER A 131 -3.77 -5.65 10.63
C SER A 131 -3.47 -4.57 9.61
N SER A 132 -2.53 -3.70 9.91
CA SER A 132 -2.13 -2.61 9.03
C SER A 132 -0.62 -2.42 9.00
N LYS A 133 -0.13 -1.82 7.91
CA LYS A 133 1.28 -1.50 7.71
C LYS A 133 1.38 -0.11 7.13
N THR A 134 2.16 0.74 7.78
CA THR A 134 2.47 2.07 7.29
C THR A 134 3.86 2.08 6.68
N ILE A 135 3.98 2.62 5.48
CA ILE A 135 5.24 2.79 4.76
C ILE A 135 5.44 4.26 4.43
N ASP A 136 6.68 4.72 4.48
CA ASP A 136 7.07 6.05 4.05
C ASP A 136 7.46 6.02 2.58
N VAL A 137 6.71 6.75 1.76
CA VAL A 137 6.83 6.70 0.31
C VAL A 137 7.32 8.04 -0.23
N LYS A 138 8.35 8.01 -1.05
CA LYS A 138 8.91 9.21 -1.66
C LYS A 138 8.11 9.65 -2.89
N VAL A 139 7.93 10.96 -3.00
CA VAL A 139 7.39 11.59 -4.21
C VAL A 139 8.50 11.69 -5.23
N VAL A 140 8.29 11.12 -6.40
CA VAL A 140 9.26 11.13 -7.49
C VAL A 140 8.66 11.72 -8.76
N ARG A 141 9.51 12.38 -9.52
CA ARG A 141 9.12 12.89 -10.84
C ARG A 141 8.94 11.71 -11.78
N PRO A 142 7.82 11.64 -12.53
CA PRO A 142 7.66 10.59 -13.51
C PRO A 142 8.77 10.68 -14.55
N THR A 143 9.45 9.55 -14.78
CA THR A 143 10.41 9.45 -15.88
C THR A 143 9.64 9.39 -17.19
N PRO A 144 9.95 10.25 -18.18
CA PRO A 144 9.34 10.10 -19.49
C PRO A 144 9.63 8.70 -20.02
N ALA A 145 8.61 8.05 -20.58
CA ALA A 145 8.82 6.80 -21.27
C ALA A 145 9.90 7.01 -22.35
N PRO A 146 10.87 6.09 -22.52
CA PRO A 146 11.82 6.19 -23.59
C PRO A 146 11.06 6.32 -24.92
N PRO A 147 11.52 7.17 -25.85
CA PRO A 147 10.86 7.30 -27.13
C PRO A 147 10.79 5.91 -27.77
N MET A 148 9.59 5.50 -28.16
CA MET A 148 9.45 4.29 -28.95
C MET A 148 10.19 4.50 -30.25
N GLU A 149 11.31 3.78 -30.44
CA GLU A 149 11.93 3.69 -31.74
C GLU A 149 10.97 2.97 -32.67
N HIS A 150 10.30 3.77 -33.50
CA HIS A 150 9.62 3.22 -34.65
C HIS A 150 10.70 2.69 -35.60
N LYS A 151 10.96 1.38 -35.53
CA LYS A 151 11.70 0.73 -36.61
C LYS A 151 10.82 0.81 -37.85
N GLN A 152 11.10 1.78 -38.69
CA GLN A 152 10.55 1.76 -40.05
C GLN A 152 11.26 0.66 -40.83
N HIS A 153 10.49 -0.34 -41.19
CA HIS A 153 10.90 -1.29 -42.22
C HIS A 153 10.38 -0.81 -43.58
#